data_6f1492e26fb5f609edc2fef9b467571a
#
_entry.id   6f1492e26fb5f609edc2fef9b467571a
#
_cell.length_a   1.000
_cell.length_b   1.000
_cell.length_c   1.000
_cell.angle_alpha   90.00
_cell.angle_beta   90.00
_cell.angle_gamma   90.00
#
_symmetry.space_group_name_H-M   'P 1'
#
loop_
_entity.id
_entity.type
_entity.pdbx_description
1 polymer ?
#
loop_
_entity_poly.entity_id
_entity_poly.type
_entity_poly.pdbx_seq_one_letter_code
_entity_poly.pdbx_strand_id
1 'polypeptide(L)'
;MRISPQAKDLVLTYLVDNNEVGALVEIKYDASIHGVTGDTLVAMIRQFEKLGLLRFDSRGSFTNSSVIFWINLDAHDLLNEGGFYGRYQLFQANVEKLLTEVDKLDAKDVKVGAELKTIRTNLKDFLDIISKVSTLAHNFGDSI
;
A
#
# COMPACT_ATOMS: atom_id res chain seq x y z
N MET A 1 6.60 -4.95 -12.95
CA MET A 1 6.13 -5.67 -11.74
C MET A 1 5.33 -4.71 -10.88
N ARG A 2 4.17 -5.14 -10.42
CA ARG A 2 3.38 -4.32 -9.51
C ARG A 2 3.91 -4.48 -8.08
N ILE A 3 4.04 -3.36 -7.38
CA ILE A 3 4.43 -3.37 -5.97
C ILE A 3 3.18 -3.67 -5.13
N SER A 4 3.23 -4.73 -4.35
CA SER A 4 2.11 -5.15 -3.52
C SER A 4 2.07 -4.42 -2.18
N PRO A 5 0.89 -4.33 -1.53
CA PRO A 5 0.81 -3.81 -0.16
C PRO A 5 1.69 -4.58 0.83
N GLN A 6 1.78 -5.92 0.70
CA GLN A 6 2.62 -6.73 1.57
C GLN A 6 4.12 -6.44 1.36
N ALA A 7 4.56 -6.23 0.12
CA ALA A 7 5.95 -5.87 -0.16
C ALA A 7 6.30 -4.51 0.48
N LYS A 8 5.39 -3.55 0.40
CA LYS A 8 5.56 -2.25 1.07
C LYS A 8 5.65 -2.41 2.60
N ASP A 9 4.81 -3.26 3.18
CA ASP A 9 4.84 -3.52 4.61
C ASP A 9 6.15 -4.19 5.04
N LEU A 10 6.67 -5.13 4.26
CA LEU A 10 7.95 -5.77 4.54
C LEU A 10 9.11 -4.76 4.53
N VAL A 11 9.15 -3.90 3.52
CA VAL A 11 10.20 -2.87 3.43
C VAL A 11 10.07 -1.85 4.56
N LEU A 12 8.86 -1.34 4.80
CA LEU A 12 8.64 -0.36 5.86
C LEU A 12 8.95 -0.94 7.25
N THR A 13 8.54 -2.17 7.51
CA THR A 13 8.84 -2.88 8.76
C THR A 13 10.35 -3.03 8.95
N TYR A 14 11.07 -3.40 7.90
CA TYR A 14 12.53 -3.48 7.95
C TYR A 14 13.16 -2.15 8.33
N LEU A 15 12.71 -1.06 7.70
CA LEU A 15 13.25 0.28 7.98
C LEU A 15 12.96 0.70 9.42
N VAL A 16 11.77 0.46 9.91
CA VAL A 16 11.35 0.85 11.27
C VAL A 16 12.05 -0.02 12.33
N ASP A 17 12.15 -1.31 12.12
CA ASP A 17 12.72 -2.24 13.12
C ASP A 17 14.25 -2.14 13.23
N ASN A 18 14.91 -1.72 12.17
CA ASN A 18 16.38 -1.63 12.14
C ASN A 18 16.93 -0.23 12.44
N ASN A 19 16.07 0.76 12.70
CA ASN A 19 16.48 2.13 12.94
C ASN A 19 15.66 2.75 14.07
N GLU A 20 16.31 3.57 14.88
CA GLU A 20 15.64 4.31 15.94
C GLU A 20 14.86 5.51 15.36
N VAL A 21 13.80 5.91 16.05
CA VAL A 21 13.05 7.13 15.71
C VAL A 21 13.97 8.34 15.78
N GLY A 22 13.97 9.15 14.73
CA GLY A 22 14.82 10.33 14.63
C GLY A 22 16.24 10.06 14.16
N ALA A 23 16.62 8.80 13.96
CA ALA A 23 17.93 8.47 13.40
C ALA A 23 17.96 8.71 11.89
N LEU A 24 19.11 9.13 11.38
CA LEU A 24 19.36 9.26 9.96
C LEU A 24 19.57 7.87 9.36
N VAL A 25 18.79 7.54 8.35
CA VAL A 25 18.86 6.25 7.64
C VAL A 25 19.50 6.46 6.28
N GLU A 26 20.47 5.60 5.96
CA GLU A 26 21.10 5.58 4.64
C GLU A 26 20.84 4.23 3.98
N ILE A 27 20.27 4.25 2.77
CA ILE A 27 20.04 3.06 1.96
C ILE A 27 20.81 3.21 0.65
N LYS A 28 21.74 2.30 0.41
CA LYS A 28 22.50 2.28 -0.83
C LYS A 28 21.62 1.82 -2.00
N TYR A 29 21.89 2.34 -3.19
CA TYR A 29 21.09 2.00 -4.38
C TYR A 29 21.20 0.53 -4.78
N ASP A 30 22.26 -0.16 -4.38
CA ASP A 30 22.45 -1.59 -4.60
C ASP A 30 21.91 -2.47 -3.45
N ALA A 31 21.30 -1.86 -2.44
CA ALA A 31 20.72 -2.60 -1.31
C ALA A 31 19.53 -3.45 -1.74
N SER A 32 19.33 -4.54 -1.02
CA SER A 32 18.17 -5.41 -1.16
C SER A 32 17.44 -5.51 0.18
N ILE A 33 16.15 -5.21 0.19
CA ILE A 33 15.31 -5.35 1.36
C ILE A 33 14.16 -6.30 0.99
N HIS A 34 14.18 -7.49 1.55
CA HIS A 34 13.19 -8.54 1.26
C HIS A 34 12.99 -8.77 -0.25
N GLY A 35 14.09 -8.80 -1.01
CA GLY A 35 14.06 -9.01 -2.45
C GLY A 35 13.71 -7.77 -3.27
N VAL A 36 13.35 -6.66 -2.63
CA VAL A 36 13.10 -5.38 -3.32
C VAL A 36 14.42 -4.65 -3.50
N THR A 37 14.77 -4.36 -4.74
CA THR A 37 16.09 -3.81 -5.12
C THR A 37 15.96 -2.66 -6.12
N GLY A 38 17.06 -1.94 -6.29
CA GLY A 38 17.26 -0.98 -7.38
C GLY A 38 16.20 0.12 -7.44
N ASP A 39 15.76 0.43 -8.64
CA ASP A 39 14.79 1.50 -8.89
C ASP A 39 13.45 1.26 -8.19
N THR A 40 13.06 0.01 -8.01
CA THR A 40 11.83 -0.34 -7.28
C THR A 40 11.91 0.07 -5.82
N LEU A 41 13.04 -0.20 -5.16
CA LEU A 41 13.26 0.20 -3.78
C LEU A 41 13.28 1.72 -3.64
N VAL A 42 13.95 2.42 -4.54
CA VAL A 42 14.00 3.88 -4.55
C VAL A 42 12.61 4.48 -4.77
N ALA A 43 11.85 3.95 -5.72
CA ALA A 43 10.48 4.39 -5.98
C ALA A 43 9.58 4.19 -4.76
N MET A 44 9.73 3.09 -4.05
CA MET A 44 9.01 2.79 -2.82
C MET A 44 9.34 3.79 -1.71
N ILE A 45 10.62 4.10 -1.54
CA ILE A 45 11.09 5.10 -0.57
C ILE A 45 10.51 6.49 -0.91
N ARG A 46 10.50 6.87 -2.19
CA ARG A 46 9.88 8.12 -2.63
C ARG A 46 8.38 8.17 -2.33
N GLN A 47 7.68 7.06 -2.52
CA GLN A 47 6.26 6.97 -2.18
C GLN A 47 6.05 7.13 -0.66
N PHE A 48 6.86 6.49 0.16
CA PHE A 48 6.77 6.61 1.61
C PHE A 48 6.96 8.07 2.06
N GLU A 49 7.88 8.79 1.45
CA GLU A 49 8.07 10.21 1.72
C GLU A 49 6.83 11.02 1.35
N LYS A 50 6.24 10.80 0.18
CA LYS A 50 5.01 11.48 -0.25
C LYS A 50 3.83 11.21 0.68
N LEU A 51 3.78 10.05 1.29
CA LEU A 51 2.74 9.67 2.26
C LEU A 51 3.02 10.20 3.67
N GLY A 52 4.13 10.90 3.89
CA GLY A 52 4.50 11.43 5.19
C GLY A 52 5.10 10.40 6.15
N LEU A 53 5.48 9.22 5.66
CA LEU A 53 6.08 8.16 6.48
C LEU A 53 7.57 8.38 6.70
N LEU A 54 8.23 9.03 5.75
CA LEU A 54 9.64 9.39 5.78
C LEU A 54 9.78 10.89 5.52
N ARG A 55 10.91 11.43 5.88
CA ARG A 55 11.26 12.83 5.61
C ARG A 55 12.60 12.92 4.92
N PHE A 56 12.65 13.61 3.79
CA PHE A 56 13.89 13.92 3.08
C PHE A 56 14.53 15.20 3.62
N ASP A 57 15.86 15.29 3.49
CA ASP A 57 16.57 16.50 3.80
C ASP A 57 16.32 17.57 2.72
N SER A 58 16.02 18.81 3.15
CA SER A 58 15.82 19.94 2.24
C SER A 58 17.06 20.27 1.42
N ARG A 59 18.26 19.91 1.89
CA ARG A 59 19.53 20.10 1.20
C ARG A 59 19.89 19.00 0.22
N GLY A 60 19.07 17.95 0.14
CA GLY A 60 19.22 16.82 -0.78
C GLY A 60 19.38 15.50 -0.04
N SER A 61 18.49 14.56 -0.34
CA SER A 61 18.53 13.20 0.21
C SER A 61 19.17 12.19 -0.73
N PHE A 62 19.31 12.52 -2.02
CA PHE A 62 19.87 11.62 -3.01
C PHE A 62 21.34 11.96 -3.26
N THR A 63 22.22 11.02 -2.93
CA THR A 63 23.66 11.10 -3.22
C THR A 63 23.99 10.28 -4.46
N ASN A 64 25.26 10.19 -4.84
CA ASN A 64 25.71 9.37 -5.96
C ASN A 64 25.53 7.86 -5.71
N SER A 65 25.45 7.42 -4.45
CA SER A 65 25.47 6.02 -4.08
C SER A 65 24.31 5.59 -3.18
N SER A 66 23.56 6.54 -2.61
CA SER A 66 22.55 6.20 -1.60
C SER A 66 21.45 7.26 -1.52
N VAL A 67 20.36 6.89 -0.83
CA VAL A 67 19.32 7.81 -0.39
C VAL A 67 19.37 7.91 1.14
N ILE A 68 19.20 9.11 1.65
CA ILE A 68 19.32 9.45 3.08
C ILE A 68 17.98 10.08 3.52
N PHE A 69 17.44 9.60 4.65
CA PHE A 69 16.16 10.09 5.14
C PHE A 69 15.99 9.82 6.63
N TRP A 70 14.96 10.43 7.23
CA TRP A 70 14.50 10.15 8.58
C TRP A 70 13.15 9.45 8.52
N ILE A 71 12.91 8.55 9.48
CA ILE A 71 11.62 7.86 9.62
C ILE A 71 10.74 8.68 10.55
N ASN A 72 9.54 9.01 10.08
CA ASN A 72 8.54 9.72 10.86
C ASN A 72 7.74 8.74 11.75
N LEU A 73 7.15 9.25 12.83
CA LEU A 73 6.25 8.46 13.68
C LEU A 73 5.06 7.90 12.90
N ASP A 74 4.64 8.58 11.85
CA ASP A 74 3.53 8.12 10.99
C ASP A 74 3.80 6.73 10.40
N ALA A 75 5.07 6.36 10.17
CA ALA A 75 5.42 5.01 9.73
C ALA A 75 5.11 3.96 10.80
N HIS A 76 5.44 4.25 12.05
CA HIS A 76 5.11 3.38 13.18
C HIS A 76 3.60 3.24 13.37
N ASP A 77 2.87 4.35 13.28
CA ASP A 77 1.42 4.37 13.43
C ASP A 77 0.75 3.54 12.33
N LEU A 78 1.21 3.69 11.09
CA LEU A 78 0.68 2.90 9.98
C LEU A 78 0.88 1.40 10.21
N LEU A 79 2.07 0.96 10.62
CA LEU A 79 2.35 -0.45 10.88
C LEU A 79 1.53 -0.97 12.06
N ASN A 80 1.35 -0.18 13.11
CA ASN A 80 0.53 -0.54 14.27
C ASN A 80 -0.97 -0.68 13.92
N GLU A 81 -1.42 0.01 12.89
CA GLU A 81 -2.80 -0.06 12.38
C GLU A 81 -3.00 -1.20 11.36
N GLY A 82 -2.00 -2.02 11.12
CA GLY A 82 -2.05 -3.14 10.18
C GLY A 82 -1.31 -2.93 8.86
N GLY A 83 -0.65 -1.78 8.69
CA GLY A 83 0.14 -1.45 7.52
C GLY A 83 -0.68 -1.15 6.26
N PHE A 84 -0.02 -1.19 5.12
CA PHE A 84 -0.67 -1.02 3.81
C PHE A 84 -1.66 -2.15 3.52
N TYR A 85 -1.29 -3.37 3.88
CA TYR A 85 -2.16 -4.53 3.67
C TYR A 85 -3.41 -4.46 4.54
N GLY A 86 -3.30 -4.04 5.80
CA GLY A 86 -4.43 -3.86 6.69
C GLY A 86 -5.42 -2.82 6.16
N ARG A 87 -4.92 -1.68 5.67
CA ARG A 87 -5.77 -0.66 5.02
C ARG A 87 -6.45 -1.20 3.77
N TYR A 88 -5.74 -2.00 3.01
CA TYR A 88 -6.25 -2.61 1.80
C TYR A 88 -7.39 -3.59 2.11
N GLN A 89 -7.21 -4.45 3.13
CA GLN A 89 -8.24 -5.38 3.59
C GLN A 89 -9.48 -4.65 4.11
N LEU A 90 -9.30 -3.57 4.85
CA LEU A 90 -10.40 -2.74 5.34
C LEU A 90 -11.18 -2.13 4.18
N PHE A 91 -10.48 -1.62 3.18
CA PHE A 91 -11.11 -1.06 1.98
C PHE A 91 -11.91 -2.12 1.24
N GLN A 92 -11.36 -3.32 1.05
CA GLN A 92 -12.06 -4.45 0.43
C GLN A 92 -13.33 -4.81 1.20
N ALA A 93 -13.24 -4.92 2.52
CA ALA A 93 -14.38 -5.22 3.38
C ALA A 93 -15.48 -4.15 3.28
N ASN A 94 -15.08 -2.87 3.19
CA ASN A 94 -16.04 -1.76 3.02
C ASN A 94 -16.74 -1.82 1.66
N VAL A 95 -16.05 -2.18 0.59
CA VAL A 95 -16.65 -2.35 -0.74
C VAL A 95 -17.61 -3.53 -0.75
N GLU A 96 -17.25 -4.65 -0.13
CA GLU A 96 -18.12 -5.83 0.01
C GLU A 96 -19.38 -5.49 0.79
N LYS A 97 -19.26 -4.74 1.89
CA LYS A 97 -20.41 -4.28 2.68
C LYS A 97 -21.31 -3.38 1.84
N LEU A 98 -20.76 -2.46 1.08
CA LEU A 98 -21.54 -1.59 0.19
C LEU A 98 -22.27 -2.40 -0.86
N LEU A 99 -21.63 -3.40 -1.47
CA LEU A 99 -22.28 -4.31 -2.41
C LEU A 99 -23.47 -5.04 -1.78
N THR A 100 -23.30 -5.56 -0.55
CA THR A 100 -24.37 -6.20 0.20
C THR A 100 -25.56 -5.26 0.43
N GLU A 101 -25.30 -4.01 0.80
CA GLU A 101 -26.35 -3.00 0.99
C GLU A 101 -27.05 -2.66 -0.31
N VAL A 102 -26.32 -2.55 -1.43
CA VAL A 102 -26.92 -2.33 -2.76
C VAL A 102 -27.82 -3.49 -3.16
N ASP A 103 -27.41 -4.74 -2.87
CA ASP A 103 -28.21 -5.94 -3.16
C ASP A 103 -29.52 -5.99 -2.38
N LYS A 104 -29.60 -5.33 -1.22
CA LYS A 104 -30.82 -5.25 -0.41
C LYS A 104 -31.80 -4.19 -0.90
N LEU A 105 -31.38 -3.28 -1.78
CA LEU A 105 -32.26 -2.22 -2.28
C LEU A 105 -33.27 -2.80 -3.27
N ASP A 106 -34.53 -2.51 -3.03
CA ASP A 106 -35.65 -2.93 -3.89
C ASP A 106 -36.05 -1.74 -4.79
N ALA A 107 -35.75 -1.88 -6.08
CA ALA A 107 -36.03 -0.82 -7.05
C ALA A 107 -37.43 -0.96 -7.63
N LYS A 108 -38.30 -0.02 -7.26
CA LYS A 108 -39.69 0.06 -7.79
C LYS A 108 -39.76 0.75 -9.15
N ASP A 109 -38.73 1.52 -9.52
CA ASP A 109 -38.62 2.25 -10.77
C ASP A 109 -37.61 1.56 -11.68
N VAL A 110 -37.93 1.37 -12.95
CA VAL A 110 -37.05 0.72 -13.94
C VAL A 110 -35.73 1.49 -14.11
N LYS A 111 -35.78 2.82 -14.08
CA LYS A 111 -34.57 3.65 -14.18
C LYS A 111 -33.66 3.46 -12.97
N VAL A 112 -34.22 3.48 -11.78
CA VAL A 112 -33.46 3.22 -10.53
C VAL A 112 -32.93 1.80 -10.53
N GLY A 113 -33.70 0.82 -10.99
CA GLY A 113 -33.23 -0.56 -11.13
C GLY A 113 -32.05 -0.70 -12.06
N ALA A 114 -32.02 0.02 -13.19
CA ALA A 114 -30.92 0.03 -14.12
C ALA A 114 -29.66 0.67 -13.49
N GLU A 115 -29.81 1.77 -12.76
CA GLU A 115 -28.72 2.43 -12.04
C GLU A 115 -28.13 1.53 -10.95
N LEU A 116 -28.97 0.85 -10.17
CA LEU A 116 -28.53 -0.11 -9.15
C LEU A 116 -27.77 -1.28 -9.75
N LYS A 117 -28.22 -1.80 -10.90
CA LYS A 117 -27.54 -2.86 -11.62
C LYS A 117 -26.14 -2.41 -12.07
N THR A 118 -26.01 -1.19 -12.56
CA THR A 118 -24.74 -0.62 -12.97
C THR A 118 -23.79 -0.49 -11.77
N ILE A 119 -24.27 0.06 -10.65
CA ILE A 119 -23.49 0.18 -9.41
C ILE A 119 -23.02 -1.20 -8.93
N ARG A 120 -23.91 -2.20 -8.92
CA ARG A 120 -23.58 -3.56 -8.52
C ARG A 120 -22.49 -4.17 -9.41
N THR A 121 -22.60 -4.01 -10.72
CA THR A 121 -21.61 -4.50 -11.69
C THR A 121 -20.24 -3.83 -11.45
N ASN A 122 -20.23 -2.52 -11.28
CA ASN A 122 -18.98 -1.78 -11.01
C ASN A 122 -18.32 -2.20 -9.69
N LEU A 123 -19.10 -2.44 -8.63
CA LEU A 123 -18.58 -2.91 -7.35
C LEU A 123 -18.01 -4.33 -7.46
N LYS A 124 -18.68 -5.23 -8.19
CA LYS A 124 -18.16 -6.59 -8.44
C LYS A 124 -16.87 -6.58 -9.24
N ASP A 125 -16.80 -5.78 -10.30
CA ASP A 125 -15.60 -5.63 -11.11
C ASP A 125 -14.44 -5.09 -10.25
N PHE A 126 -14.72 -4.14 -9.37
CA PHE A 126 -13.75 -3.56 -8.46
C PHE A 126 -13.23 -4.59 -7.46
N LEU A 127 -14.11 -5.41 -6.88
CA LEU A 127 -13.73 -6.51 -5.98
C LEU A 127 -12.86 -7.54 -6.71
N ASP A 128 -13.15 -7.86 -7.96
CA ASP A 128 -12.33 -8.78 -8.75
C ASP A 128 -10.91 -8.23 -8.95
N ILE A 129 -10.78 -6.95 -9.25
CA ILE A 129 -9.48 -6.28 -9.36
C ILE A 129 -8.72 -6.34 -8.03
N ILE A 130 -9.38 -6.02 -6.93
CA ILE A 130 -8.81 -6.06 -5.58
C ILE A 130 -8.33 -7.48 -5.25
N SER A 131 -9.15 -8.49 -5.49
CA SER A 131 -8.82 -9.89 -5.21
C SER A 131 -7.60 -10.36 -6.01
N LYS A 132 -7.48 -9.98 -7.28
CA LYS A 132 -6.32 -10.30 -8.11
C LYS A 132 -5.04 -9.66 -7.58
N VAL A 133 -5.11 -8.41 -7.16
CA VAL A 133 -3.96 -7.71 -6.56
C VAL A 133 -3.55 -8.39 -5.25
N SER A 134 -4.51 -8.75 -4.40
CA SER A 134 -4.25 -9.46 -3.14
C SER A 134 -3.59 -10.82 -3.37
N THR A 135 -4.05 -11.59 -4.35
CA THR A 135 -3.46 -12.89 -4.71
C THR A 135 -2.03 -12.74 -5.20
N LEU A 136 -1.77 -11.77 -6.08
CA LEU A 136 -0.41 -11.49 -6.55
C LEU A 136 0.50 -11.05 -5.41
N ALA A 137 -0.02 -10.26 -4.49
CA ALA A 137 0.70 -9.81 -3.32
C ALA A 137 1.11 -10.98 -2.40
N HIS A 138 0.18 -11.90 -2.16
CA HIS A 138 0.44 -13.10 -1.36
C HIS A 138 1.53 -13.97 -2.01
N ASN A 139 1.43 -14.23 -3.31
CA ASN A 139 2.42 -15.00 -4.06
C ASN A 139 3.80 -14.32 -4.03
N PHE A 140 3.85 -13.00 -4.15
CA PHE A 140 5.09 -12.23 -4.06
C PHE A 140 5.71 -12.33 -2.66
N GLY A 141 4.90 -12.21 -1.60
CA GLY A 141 5.36 -12.36 -0.22
C GLY A 141 5.93 -13.75 0.07
N ASP A 142 5.30 -14.80 -0.43
CA ASP A 142 5.74 -16.18 -0.25
C ASP A 142 7.04 -16.50 -1.01
N SER A 143 7.37 -15.76 -2.07
CA SER A 143 8.59 -15.96 -2.87
C SER A 143 9.81 -15.21 -2.30
N ILE A 144 9.63 -14.39 -1.30
CA ILE A 144 10.69 -13.67 -0.61
C ILE A 144 11.18 -14.49 0.59
#